data_7deeaf8a74a2fe6e03bc22a42d2e95b2
#
_entry.id   7deeaf8a74a2fe6e03bc22a42d2e95b2
#
_cell.length_a   1.000
_cell.length_b   1.000
_cell.length_c   1.000
_cell.angle_alpha   90.00
_cell.angle_beta   90.00
_cell.angle_gamma   90.00
#
_symmetry.space_group_name_H-M   'P 1'
#
loop_
_entity.id
_entity.type
_entity.pdbx_description
1 polymer ?
#
loop_
_entity_poly.entity_id
_entity_poly.type
_entity_poly.pdbx_seq_one_letter_code
_entity_poly.pdbx_strand_id
1 'polypeptide(L)'
;MNDVIIRDFEKKDLPALKSLIIEAFGEGWNLGQFDQSESYFEALLEVYQSIFLNHSTFGKAAVLGGKVVGIVLASAKGEAEKFRLLQTDIAPNTLTLLAAPEAKRKDIVEHLSISFQTIGQLLENRIDTYDGSLEFIAVSKLAQGLKIGKMLWDEAGAYFNSKNIKSIYLISDSACNVGFYDRNGFSKVCENEAVYNYTTGQKTFDIFLYEYRF
;
A
#
# COMPACT_ATOMS: atom_id res chain seq x y z
N MET A 1 12.80 -23.28 15.86
CA MET A 1 12.57 -22.16 14.88
C MET A 1 11.18 -21.63 15.16
N ASN A 2 11.02 -20.31 15.31
CA ASN A 2 9.68 -19.77 15.43
C ASN A 2 9.02 -19.87 14.05
N ASP A 3 7.96 -20.67 13.94
CA ASP A 3 7.25 -20.84 12.68
C ASP A 3 6.47 -19.56 12.33
N VAL A 4 6.46 -19.22 11.05
CA VAL A 4 5.62 -18.14 10.54
C VAL A 4 4.18 -18.63 10.47
N ILE A 5 3.27 -17.89 11.09
CA ILE A 5 1.83 -18.18 11.08
C ILE A 5 1.15 -17.13 10.20
N ILE A 6 0.39 -17.57 9.19
CA ILE A 6 -0.48 -16.69 8.41
C ILE A 6 -1.90 -16.78 9.00
N ARG A 7 -2.47 -15.62 9.31
CA ARG A 7 -3.84 -15.51 9.83
C ARG A 7 -4.58 -14.33 9.21
N ASP A 8 -5.88 -14.26 9.43
CA ASP A 8 -6.67 -13.11 9.01
C ASP A 8 -6.14 -11.81 9.62
N PHE A 9 -6.20 -10.74 8.81
CA PHE A 9 -5.91 -9.38 9.25
C PHE A 9 -7.02 -8.90 10.20
N GLU A 10 -6.65 -8.30 11.31
CA GLU A 10 -7.55 -7.84 12.35
C GLU A 10 -7.27 -6.39 12.75
N LYS A 11 -8.21 -5.74 13.44
CA LYS A 11 -8.07 -4.36 13.92
C LYS A 11 -6.79 -4.14 14.75
N LYS A 12 -6.38 -5.12 15.54
CA LYS A 12 -5.14 -5.06 16.35
C LYS A 12 -3.86 -4.96 15.52
N ASP A 13 -3.93 -5.21 14.18
CA ASP A 13 -2.79 -5.18 13.28
C ASP A 13 -2.57 -3.79 12.64
N LEU A 14 -3.47 -2.84 12.87
CA LEU A 14 -3.34 -1.48 12.34
C LEU A 14 -2.00 -0.80 12.70
N PRO A 15 -1.46 -0.90 13.93
CA PRO A 15 -0.14 -0.36 14.22
C PRO A 15 0.97 -1.01 13.40
N ALA A 16 0.88 -2.32 13.15
CA ALA A 16 1.86 -3.02 12.32
C ALA A 16 1.75 -2.61 10.83
N LEU A 17 0.52 -2.37 10.34
CA LEU A 17 0.32 -1.86 8.98
C LEU A 17 0.98 -0.48 8.81
N LYS A 18 0.83 0.46 9.77
CA LYS A 18 1.53 1.76 9.75
C LYS A 18 3.05 1.57 9.69
N SER A 19 3.60 0.70 10.53
CA SER A 19 5.04 0.42 10.54
C SER A 19 5.52 -0.12 9.20
N LEU A 20 4.77 -1.04 8.60
CA LEU A 20 5.09 -1.61 7.28
C LEU A 20 4.96 -0.59 6.15
N ILE A 21 4.02 0.36 6.22
CA ILE A 21 3.91 1.49 5.29
C ILE A 21 5.20 2.33 5.35
N ILE A 22 5.68 2.68 6.54
CA ILE A 22 6.93 3.44 6.70
C ILE A 22 8.12 2.66 6.17
N GLU A 23 8.23 1.35 6.48
CA GLU A 23 9.35 0.52 6.02
C GLU A 23 9.36 0.33 4.50
N ALA A 24 8.20 0.17 3.87
CA ALA A 24 8.07 -0.12 2.45
C ALA A 24 8.18 1.15 1.57
N PHE A 25 7.57 2.25 2.01
CA PHE A 25 7.40 3.44 1.19
C PHE A 25 8.12 4.68 1.72
N GLY A 26 8.70 4.60 2.93
CA GLY A 26 9.27 5.76 3.62
C GLY A 26 10.35 6.50 2.82
N GLU A 27 11.16 5.78 2.05
CA GLU A 27 12.17 6.35 1.18
C GLU A 27 11.54 6.93 -0.10
N GLY A 28 10.71 6.15 -0.81
CA GLY A 28 10.03 6.53 -2.04
C GLY A 28 9.10 7.72 -1.84
N TRP A 29 8.30 7.70 -0.79
CA TRP A 29 7.39 8.80 -0.47
C TRP A 29 8.03 9.94 0.30
N ASN A 30 9.37 9.91 0.45
CA ASN A 30 10.13 10.94 1.16
C ASN A 30 9.58 11.23 2.59
N LEU A 31 9.04 10.21 3.25
CA LEU A 31 8.46 10.35 4.58
C LEU A 31 9.49 10.79 5.62
N GLY A 32 10.78 10.55 5.39
CA GLY A 32 11.88 11.01 6.26
C GLY A 32 12.03 12.52 6.35
N GLN A 33 11.38 13.30 5.48
CA GLN A 33 11.35 14.76 5.61
C GLN A 33 10.35 15.26 6.67
N PHE A 34 9.42 14.39 7.13
CA PHE A 34 8.44 14.72 8.13
C PHE A 34 8.92 14.29 9.50
N ASP A 35 8.68 15.12 10.51
CA ASP A 35 8.95 14.75 11.89
C ASP A 35 7.93 13.71 12.36
N GLN A 36 8.40 12.52 12.65
CA GLN A 36 7.56 11.40 13.06
C GLN A 36 6.89 11.58 14.43
N SER A 37 7.35 12.55 15.23
CA SER A 37 6.72 12.90 16.51
C SER A 37 5.54 13.84 16.39
N GLU A 38 5.34 14.41 15.20
CA GLU A 38 4.30 15.40 14.95
C GLU A 38 2.95 14.76 14.61
N SER A 39 1.87 15.36 15.08
CA SER A 39 0.51 14.85 14.88
C SER A 39 0.10 14.76 13.41
N TYR A 40 0.61 15.63 12.54
CA TYR A 40 0.33 15.58 11.11
C TYR A 40 0.97 14.36 10.44
N PHE A 41 2.10 13.85 10.94
CA PHE A 41 2.70 12.63 10.41
C PHE A 41 1.82 11.42 10.69
N GLU A 42 1.33 11.29 11.93
CA GLU A 42 0.39 10.23 12.29
C GLU A 42 -0.91 10.32 11.46
N ALA A 43 -1.45 11.53 11.28
CA ALA A 43 -2.63 11.75 10.45
C ALA A 43 -2.39 11.35 8.98
N LEU A 44 -1.19 11.62 8.43
CA LEU A 44 -0.82 11.21 7.08
C LEU A 44 -0.77 9.67 6.96
N LEU A 45 -0.18 8.98 7.94
CA LEU A 45 -0.15 7.52 7.95
C LEU A 45 -1.56 6.91 8.03
N GLU A 46 -2.47 7.53 8.77
CA GLU A 46 -3.87 7.08 8.84
C GLU A 46 -4.60 7.29 7.51
N VAL A 47 -4.30 8.35 6.77
CA VAL A 47 -4.81 8.53 5.40
C VAL A 47 -4.31 7.39 4.50
N TYR A 48 -3.02 7.06 4.53
CA TYR A 48 -2.49 5.94 3.75
C TYR A 48 -3.09 4.58 4.15
N GLN A 49 -3.23 4.32 5.46
CA GLN A 49 -3.94 3.13 5.92
C GLN A 49 -5.34 3.04 5.33
N SER A 50 -6.07 4.16 5.36
CA SER A 50 -7.44 4.23 4.84
C SER A 50 -7.49 3.93 3.35
N ILE A 51 -6.54 4.44 2.56
CA ILE A 51 -6.44 4.16 1.12
C ILE A 51 -6.34 2.65 0.88
N PHE A 52 -5.45 1.94 1.59
CA PHE A 52 -5.28 0.50 1.41
C PHE A 52 -6.44 -0.34 1.96
N LEU A 53 -7.13 0.14 3.00
CA LEU A 53 -8.21 -0.60 3.63
C LEU A 53 -9.58 -0.37 2.97
N ASN A 54 -9.80 0.80 2.33
CA ASN A 54 -11.11 1.26 1.87
C ASN A 54 -11.81 0.25 0.96
N HIS A 55 -11.08 -0.34 0.03
CA HIS A 55 -11.64 -1.25 -0.96
C HIS A 55 -11.25 -2.70 -0.70
N SER A 56 -10.48 -2.97 0.37
CA SER A 56 -10.00 -4.32 0.64
C SER A 56 -11.13 -5.25 1.10
N THR A 57 -11.29 -6.34 0.37
CA THR A 57 -12.24 -7.42 0.63
C THR A 57 -11.56 -8.63 1.26
N PHE A 58 -10.21 -8.64 1.29
CA PHE A 58 -9.36 -9.70 1.82
C PHE A 58 -8.13 -9.09 2.50
N GLY A 59 -7.69 -9.73 3.59
CA GLY A 59 -6.43 -9.36 4.27
C GLY A 59 -5.89 -10.49 5.12
N LYS A 60 -4.57 -10.68 5.06
CA LYS A 60 -3.81 -11.61 5.91
C LYS A 60 -2.62 -10.92 6.55
N ALA A 61 -2.27 -11.40 7.72
CA ALA A 61 -1.09 -11.00 8.48
C ALA A 61 -0.17 -12.21 8.72
N ALA A 62 1.11 -12.03 8.44
CA ALA A 62 2.17 -12.98 8.78
C ALA A 62 2.74 -12.64 10.16
N VAL A 63 2.72 -13.61 11.06
CA VAL A 63 3.16 -13.47 12.44
C VAL A 63 4.39 -14.34 12.68
N LEU A 64 5.46 -13.76 13.20
CA LEU A 64 6.69 -14.43 13.58
C LEU A 64 7.04 -14.06 15.04
N GLY A 65 7.16 -15.06 15.92
CA GLY A 65 7.47 -14.81 17.32
C GLY A 65 6.46 -13.90 18.03
N GLY A 66 5.17 -13.98 17.65
CA GLY A 66 4.09 -13.16 18.22
C GLY A 66 3.99 -11.74 17.65
N LYS A 67 4.87 -11.33 16.72
CA LYS A 67 4.86 -10.02 16.07
C LYS A 67 4.38 -10.14 14.61
N VAL A 68 3.56 -9.21 14.16
CA VAL A 68 3.21 -9.09 12.73
C VAL A 68 4.43 -8.58 11.98
N VAL A 69 4.87 -9.35 10.98
CA VAL A 69 6.06 -9.07 10.17
C VAL A 69 5.76 -8.93 8.68
N GLY A 70 4.51 -9.10 8.29
CA GLY A 70 4.08 -8.89 6.91
C GLY A 70 2.55 -8.85 6.83
N ILE A 71 2.05 -8.12 5.86
CA ILE A 71 0.60 -7.95 5.61
C ILE A 71 0.36 -7.99 4.10
N VAL A 72 -0.74 -8.60 3.69
CA VAL A 72 -1.32 -8.49 2.35
C VAL A 72 -2.77 -8.04 2.46
N LEU A 73 -3.15 -7.08 1.61
CA LEU A 73 -4.52 -6.60 1.43
C LEU A 73 -4.87 -6.70 -0.06
N ALA A 74 -6.08 -7.13 -0.36
CA ALA A 74 -6.54 -7.33 -1.72
C ALA A 74 -8.02 -7.02 -1.88
N SER A 75 -8.44 -6.68 -3.10
CA SER A 75 -9.82 -6.39 -3.46
C SER A 75 -10.27 -7.27 -4.63
N ALA A 76 -11.46 -7.86 -4.51
CA ALA A 76 -12.14 -8.58 -5.58
C ALA A 76 -13.45 -7.86 -5.92
N LYS A 77 -13.67 -7.58 -7.20
CA LYS A 77 -14.87 -6.89 -7.70
C LYS A 77 -16.13 -7.68 -7.35
N GLY A 78 -17.13 -7.00 -6.82
CA GLY A 78 -18.40 -7.64 -6.41
C GLY A 78 -18.42 -8.21 -5.00
N GLU A 79 -17.27 -8.27 -4.30
CA GLU A 79 -17.21 -8.68 -2.90
C GLU A 79 -17.42 -7.49 -1.96
N ALA A 80 -17.95 -7.78 -0.75
CA ALA A 80 -18.16 -6.74 0.25
C ALA A 80 -16.82 -6.25 0.86
N GLU A 81 -16.69 -4.94 0.99
CA GLU A 81 -15.57 -4.32 1.69
C GLU A 81 -15.51 -4.79 3.15
N LYS A 82 -14.41 -5.43 3.53
CA LYS A 82 -14.28 -6.12 4.82
C LYS A 82 -13.76 -5.21 5.93
N PHE A 83 -12.95 -4.21 5.56
CA PHE A 83 -12.17 -3.42 6.52
C PHE A 83 -12.62 -1.97 6.63
N ARG A 84 -13.68 -1.57 5.96
CA ARG A 84 -14.20 -0.20 5.98
C ARG A 84 -14.52 0.30 7.39
N LEU A 85 -15.02 -0.55 8.27
CA LEU A 85 -15.32 -0.20 9.67
C LEU A 85 -14.08 -0.10 10.57
N LEU A 86 -12.91 -0.53 10.08
CA LEU A 86 -11.64 -0.37 10.81
C LEU A 86 -11.01 0.99 10.60
N GLN A 87 -11.54 1.78 9.67
CA GLN A 87 -10.99 3.08 9.33
C GLN A 87 -11.25 4.07 10.45
N THR A 88 -10.25 4.87 10.74
CA THR A 88 -10.40 6.10 11.49
C THR A 88 -11.22 7.09 10.67
N ASP A 89 -11.97 7.95 11.35
CA ASP A 89 -12.68 9.05 10.69
C ASP A 89 -11.66 9.93 9.96
N ILE A 90 -11.78 10.03 8.63
CA ILE A 90 -10.85 10.79 7.79
C ILE A 90 -10.93 12.30 8.09
N ALA A 91 -12.09 12.79 8.55
CA ALA A 91 -12.29 14.22 8.77
C ALA A 91 -11.35 14.82 9.83
N PRO A 92 -11.17 14.23 11.03
CA PRO A 92 -10.18 14.70 11.99
C PRO A 92 -8.75 14.72 11.44
N ASN A 93 -8.37 13.67 10.70
CA ASN A 93 -7.04 13.58 10.09
C ASN A 93 -6.82 14.66 9.04
N THR A 94 -7.82 14.93 8.20
CA THR A 94 -7.77 16.03 7.23
C THR A 94 -7.57 17.37 7.92
N LEU A 95 -8.29 17.65 9.01
CA LEU A 95 -8.10 18.88 9.78
C LEU A 95 -6.70 18.98 10.38
N THR A 96 -6.16 17.88 10.89
CA THR A 96 -4.78 17.82 11.42
C THR A 96 -3.75 18.10 10.32
N LEU A 97 -3.93 17.53 9.13
CA LEU A 97 -3.05 17.80 7.98
C LEU A 97 -3.14 19.27 7.53
N LEU A 98 -4.34 19.85 7.51
CA LEU A 98 -4.54 21.26 7.17
C LEU A 98 -3.92 22.21 8.21
N ALA A 99 -3.85 21.81 9.48
CA ALA A 99 -3.22 22.56 10.56
C ALA A 99 -1.69 22.43 10.63
N ALA A 100 -1.09 21.54 9.83
CA ALA A 100 0.36 21.37 9.74
C ALA A 100 1.06 22.69 9.35
N PRO A 101 2.34 22.90 9.74
CA PRO A 101 3.13 24.04 9.30
C PRO A 101 3.08 24.22 7.78
N GLU A 102 3.02 25.47 7.29
CA GLU A 102 2.73 25.76 5.87
C GLU A 102 3.62 24.99 4.90
N ALA A 103 4.93 24.92 5.15
CA ALA A 103 5.86 24.17 4.29
C ALA A 103 5.51 22.69 4.24
N LYS A 104 5.19 22.07 5.39
CA LYS A 104 4.82 20.65 5.48
C LYS A 104 3.48 20.36 4.84
N ARG A 105 2.51 21.25 5.03
CA ARG A 105 1.20 21.16 4.37
C ARG A 105 1.34 21.23 2.85
N LYS A 106 2.18 22.13 2.31
CA LYS A 106 2.47 22.19 0.88
C LYS A 106 3.07 20.88 0.38
N ASP A 107 4.05 20.34 1.08
CA ASP A 107 4.71 19.09 0.72
C ASP A 107 3.74 17.89 0.74
N ILE A 108 2.85 17.82 1.72
CA ILE A 108 1.81 16.77 1.83
C ILE A 108 0.82 16.88 0.65
N VAL A 109 0.31 18.09 0.39
CA VAL A 109 -0.64 18.30 -0.71
C VAL A 109 0.00 18.00 -2.05
N GLU A 110 1.23 18.45 -2.29
CA GLU A 110 2.01 18.14 -3.49
C GLU A 110 2.12 16.63 -3.68
N HIS A 111 2.57 15.92 -2.63
CA HIS A 111 2.75 14.48 -2.69
C HIS A 111 1.44 13.74 -3.03
N LEU A 112 0.37 14.00 -2.29
CA LEU A 112 -0.90 13.32 -2.52
C LEU A 112 -1.48 13.67 -3.91
N SER A 113 -1.42 14.94 -4.32
CA SER A 113 -1.96 15.38 -5.60
C SER A 113 -1.26 14.74 -6.79
N ILE A 114 0.08 14.77 -6.80
CA ILE A 114 0.88 14.18 -7.89
C ILE A 114 0.72 12.66 -7.91
N SER A 115 0.74 11.99 -6.75
CA SER A 115 0.54 10.54 -6.67
C SER A 115 -0.82 10.13 -7.24
N PHE A 116 -1.91 10.75 -6.79
CA PHE A 116 -3.25 10.42 -7.28
C PHE A 116 -3.44 10.75 -8.76
N GLN A 117 -2.89 11.88 -9.22
CA GLN A 117 -2.93 12.24 -10.64
C GLN A 117 -2.22 11.20 -11.50
N THR A 118 -0.99 10.82 -11.12
CA THR A 118 -0.19 9.85 -11.88
C THR A 118 -0.85 8.46 -11.89
N ILE A 119 -1.34 8.00 -10.72
CA ILE A 119 -2.09 6.73 -10.62
C ILE A 119 -3.37 6.79 -11.47
N GLY A 120 -4.11 7.89 -11.41
CA GLY A 120 -5.31 8.10 -12.23
C GLY A 120 -5.02 7.97 -13.72
N GLN A 121 -3.93 8.55 -14.21
CA GLN A 121 -3.50 8.44 -15.62
C GLN A 121 -3.13 7.01 -16.00
N LEU A 122 -2.45 6.27 -15.11
CA LEU A 122 -2.09 4.86 -15.35
C LEU A 122 -3.32 3.97 -15.46
N LEU A 123 -4.36 4.25 -14.68
CA LEU A 123 -5.60 3.47 -14.62
C LEU A 123 -6.66 3.95 -15.62
N GLU A 124 -6.47 5.10 -16.27
CA GLU A 124 -7.41 5.65 -17.22
C GLU A 124 -7.72 4.63 -18.33
N ASN A 125 -9.02 4.38 -18.56
CA ASN A 125 -9.55 3.39 -19.52
C ASN A 125 -9.10 1.94 -19.28
N ARG A 126 -8.50 1.62 -18.13
CA ARG A 126 -8.00 0.28 -17.78
C ARG A 126 -8.67 -0.31 -16.55
N ILE A 127 -9.03 0.52 -15.57
CA ILE A 127 -9.52 0.04 -14.26
C ILE A 127 -10.68 -0.94 -14.38
N ASP A 128 -11.60 -0.71 -15.32
CA ASP A 128 -12.76 -1.58 -15.54
C ASP A 128 -12.43 -2.93 -16.19
N THR A 129 -11.23 -3.07 -16.74
CA THR A 129 -10.77 -4.33 -17.37
C THR A 129 -10.24 -5.35 -16.35
N TYR A 130 -10.07 -4.92 -15.11
CA TYR A 130 -9.60 -5.77 -14.02
C TYR A 130 -10.75 -6.22 -13.13
N ASP A 131 -10.64 -7.44 -12.63
CA ASP A 131 -11.61 -8.05 -11.72
C ASP A 131 -11.26 -7.80 -10.24
N GLY A 132 -10.07 -7.27 -9.97
CA GLY A 132 -9.60 -6.99 -8.62
C GLY A 132 -8.26 -6.26 -8.60
N SER A 133 -7.72 -6.08 -7.41
CA SER A 133 -6.45 -5.39 -7.18
C SER A 133 -5.70 -5.95 -5.96
N LEU A 134 -4.38 -5.90 -6.02
CA LEU A 134 -3.53 -6.09 -4.85
C LEU A 134 -3.27 -4.71 -4.25
N GLU A 135 -3.98 -4.41 -3.15
CA GLU A 135 -3.95 -3.08 -2.52
C GLU A 135 -2.66 -2.81 -1.75
N PHE A 136 -2.15 -3.85 -1.09
CA PHE A 136 -0.94 -3.75 -0.28
C PHE A 136 -0.29 -5.12 -0.10
N ILE A 137 1.03 -5.19 -0.22
CA ILE A 137 1.83 -6.31 0.23
C ILE A 137 3.18 -5.80 0.71
N ALA A 138 3.50 -6.03 1.98
CA ALA A 138 4.79 -5.69 2.53
C ALA A 138 5.24 -6.69 3.59
N VAL A 139 6.56 -6.82 3.72
CA VAL A 139 7.23 -7.66 4.72
C VAL A 139 8.33 -6.83 5.37
N SER A 140 8.36 -6.82 6.68
CA SER A 140 9.38 -6.13 7.48
C SER A 140 10.78 -6.56 7.06
N LYS A 141 11.72 -5.61 7.01
CA LYS A 141 13.15 -5.85 6.73
C LYS A 141 13.75 -6.90 7.68
N LEU A 142 13.24 -6.99 8.91
CA LEU A 142 13.68 -7.97 9.92
C LEU A 142 13.31 -9.42 9.57
N ALA A 143 12.36 -9.63 8.67
CA ALA A 143 11.84 -10.94 8.28
C ALA A 143 12.12 -11.27 6.80
N GLN A 144 12.98 -10.51 6.14
CA GLN A 144 13.41 -10.77 4.76
C GLN A 144 14.17 -12.11 4.68
N GLY A 145 14.09 -12.76 3.50
CA GLY A 145 14.71 -14.08 3.28
C GLY A 145 13.87 -15.28 3.74
N LEU A 146 12.83 -15.08 4.56
CA LEU A 146 11.95 -16.14 5.08
C LEU A 146 10.79 -16.51 4.12
N LYS A 147 10.80 -16.02 2.88
CA LYS A 147 9.77 -16.25 1.85
C LYS A 147 8.36 -15.79 2.25
N ILE A 148 8.23 -14.94 3.27
CA ILE A 148 6.92 -14.46 3.78
C ILE A 148 6.12 -13.74 2.70
N GLY A 149 6.77 -12.92 1.87
CA GLY A 149 6.08 -12.26 0.74
C GLY A 149 5.42 -13.27 -0.20
N LYS A 150 6.11 -14.39 -0.50
CA LYS A 150 5.52 -15.46 -1.32
C LYS A 150 4.34 -16.13 -0.62
N MET A 151 4.46 -16.42 0.68
CA MET A 151 3.35 -17.02 1.47
C MET A 151 2.13 -16.11 1.47
N LEU A 152 2.31 -14.80 1.66
CA LEU A 152 1.22 -13.82 1.62
C LEU A 152 0.60 -13.70 0.22
N TRP A 153 1.42 -13.73 -0.82
CA TRP A 153 0.94 -13.74 -2.20
C TRP A 153 0.13 -15.01 -2.52
N ASP A 154 0.58 -16.18 -2.03
CA ASP A 154 -0.14 -17.45 -2.22
C ASP A 154 -1.54 -17.42 -1.58
N GLU A 155 -1.68 -16.82 -0.40
CA GLU A 155 -2.98 -16.60 0.26
C GLU A 155 -3.89 -15.66 -0.57
N ALA A 156 -3.34 -14.56 -1.10
CA ALA A 156 -4.10 -13.66 -1.95
C ALA A 156 -4.49 -14.33 -3.28
N GLY A 157 -3.60 -15.09 -3.89
CA GLY A 157 -3.86 -15.87 -5.10
C GLY A 157 -4.95 -16.92 -4.88
N ALA A 158 -4.92 -17.64 -3.76
CA ALA A 158 -5.97 -18.58 -3.38
C ALA A 158 -7.33 -17.88 -3.21
N TYR A 159 -7.33 -16.71 -2.57
CA TYR A 159 -8.54 -15.89 -2.45
C TYR A 159 -9.08 -15.48 -3.82
N PHE A 160 -8.28 -14.92 -4.70
CA PHE A 160 -8.70 -14.51 -6.04
C PHE A 160 -9.25 -15.68 -6.86
N ASN A 161 -8.58 -16.84 -6.82
CA ASN A 161 -9.08 -18.05 -7.46
C ASN A 161 -10.44 -18.49 -6.91
N SER A 162 -10.64 -18.43 -5.59
CA SER A 162 -11.92 -18.79 -4.94
C SER A 162 -13.07 -17.88 -5.36
N LYS A 163 -12.78 -16.67 -5.84
CA LYS A 163 -13.74 -15.67 -6.33
C LYS A 163 -13.84 -15.64 -7.85
N ASN A 164 -13.20 -16.58 -8.55
CA ASN A 164 -13.14 -16.65 -10.02
C ASN A 164 -12.60 -15.37 -10.69
N ILE A 165 -11.76 -14.61 -10.00
CA ILE A 165 -11.04 -13.45 -10.53
C ILE A 165 -10.09 -13.92 -11.63
N LYS A 166 -10.07 -13.23 -12.77
CA LYS A 166 -9.23 -13.57 -13.93
C LYS A 166 -8.06 -12.63 -14.09
N SER A 167 -8.21 -11.40 -13.64
CA SER A 167 -7.19 -10.38 -13.79
C SER A 167 -7.20 -9.41 -12.61
N ILE A 168 -6.02 -9.06 -12.15
CA ILE A 168 -5.83 -8.03 -11.13
C ILE A 168 -4.75 -7.05 -11.55
N TYR A 169 -4.79 -5.86 -10.96
CA TYR A 169 -3.70 -4.90 -11.05
C TYR A 169 -3.09 -4.60 -9.69
N LEU A 170 -1.92 -3.98 -9.71
CA LEU A 170 -1.32 -3.28 -8.58
C LEU A 170 -0.56 -2.05 -9.07
N ILE A 171 -0.41 -1.08 -8.17
CA ILE A 171 0.45 0.09 -8.35
C ILE A 171 1.68 -0.07 -7.48
N SER A 172 2.85 0.22 -8.04
CA SER A 172 4.13 0.23 -7.35
C SER A 172 4.97 1.40 -7.86
N ASP A 173 6.14 1.62 -7.29
CA ASP A 173 7.07 2.66 -7.72
C ASP A 173 8.52 2.19 -7.77
N SER A 174 9.41 3.04 -8.30
CA SER A 174 10.83 2.73 -8.49
C SER A 174 11.62 2.61 -7.18
N ALA A 175 11.08 3.03 -6.03
CA ALA A 175 11.70 2.84 -4.72
C ALA A 175 11.31 1.48 -4.09
N CYS A 176 10.30 0.80 -4.62
CA CYS A 176 9.83 -0.50 -4.15
C CYS A 176 10.64 -1.67 -4.72
N ASN A 177 10.55 -2.83 -4.07
CA ASN A 177 11.17 -4.07 -4.55
C ASN A 177 10.36 -4.69 -5.71
N VAL A 178 10.39 -4.05 -6.88
CA VAL A 178 9.64 -4.48 -8.08
C VAL A 178 10.01 -5.89 -8.54
N GLY A 179 11.24 -6.35 -8.31
CA GLY A 179 11.67 -7.71 -8.65
C GLY A 179 10.89 -8.81 -7.92
N PHE A 180 10.13 -8.48 -6.88
CA PHE A 180 9.19 -9.41 -6.28
C PHE A 180 8.05 -9.73 -7.23
N TYR A 181 7.49 -8.74 -7.89
CA TYR A 181 6.37 -8.88 -8.82
C TYR A 181 6.77 -9.68 -10.06
N ASP A 182 7.92 -9.37 -10.67
CA ASP A 182 8.45 -10.09 -11.84
C ASP A 182 8.62 -11.59 -11.54
N ARG A 183 9.22 -11.92 -10.38
CA ARG A 183 9.43 -13.33 -9.97
C ARG A 183 8.14 -14.09 -9.64
N ASN A 184 7.05 -13.37 -9.37
CA ASN A 184 5.74 -13.97 -9.07
C ASN A 184 4.77 -13.91 -10.25
N GLY A 185 5.26 -13.61 -11.47
CA GLY A 185 4.49 -13.70 -12.71
C GLY A 185 3.64 -12.49 -13.04
N PHE A 186 3.85 -11.35 -12.35
CA PHE A 186 3.23 -10.10 -12.75
C PHE A 186 3.94 -9.52 -13.98
N SER A 187 3.19 -8.82 -14.80
CA SER A 187 3.69 -8.10 -15.99
C SER A 187 3.52 -6.61 -15.80
N LYS A 188 4.57 -5.84 -16.04
CA LYS A 188 4.50 -4.37 -16.07
C LYS A 188 3.76 -3.94 -17.34
N VAL A 189 2.63 -3.24 -17.17
CA VAL A 189 1.75 -2.78 -18.28
C VAL A 189 2.20 -1.43 -18.81
N CYS A 190 2.43 -0.49 -17.92
CA CYS A 190 2.88 0.87 -18.25
C CYS A 190 3.51 1.54 -17.03
N GLU A 191 4.12 2.68 -17.27
CA GLU A 191 4.74 3.52 -16.26
C GLU A 191 4.55 4.99 -16.60
N ASN A 192 4.50 5.83 -15.56
CA ASN A 192 4.53 7.29 -15.68
C ASN A 192 5.51 7.85 -14.64
N GLU A 193 6.22 8.89 -15.04
CA GLU A 193 7.07 9.66 -14.14
C GLU A 193 6.21 10.59 -13.26
N ALA A 194 6.43 10.54 -11.96
CA ALA A 194 5.85 11.46 -10.98
C ALA A 194 6.92 12.43 -10.48
N VAL A 195 6.76 13.71 -10.76
CA VAL A 195 7.68 14.77 -10.38
C VAL A 195 7.10 15.57 -9.23
N TYR A 196 7.71 15.47 -8.06
CA TYR A 196 7.28 16.15 -6.83
C TYR A 196 8.16 17.38 -6.57
N ASN A 197 7.53 18.56 -6.41
CA ASN A 197 8.21 19.81 -6.11
C ASN A 197 8.03 20.17 -4.62
N TYR A 198 8.77 19.46 -3.76
CA TYR A 198 8.77 19.73 -2.32
C TYR A 198 9.50 21.04 -1.97
N THR A 199 9.19 21.58 -0.82
CA THR A 199 9.90 22.76 -0.28
C THR A 199 11.38 22.49 -0.04
N THR A 200 11.78 21.23 0.10
CA THR A 200 13.17 20.78 0.27
C THR A 200 13.89 20.48 -1.05
N GLY A 201 13.21 20.57 -2.19
CA GLY A 201 13.74 20.28 -3.52
C GLY A 201 12.88 19.30 -4.30
N GLN A 202 13.23 19.12 -5.57
CA GLN A 202 12.52 18.23 -6.47
C GLN A 202 12.92 16.76 -6.26
N LYS A 203 11.94 15.86 -6.34
CA LYS A 203 12.15 14.41 -6.43
C LYS A 203 11.32 13.80 -7.53
N THR A 204 11.82 12.75 -8.12
CA THR A 204 11.19 12.05 -9.23
C THR A 204 11.16 10.56 -8.94
N PHE A 205 10.00 9.91 -9.16
CA PHE A 205 9.82 8.47 -9.08
C PHE A 205 9.02 8.01 -10.28
N ASP A 206 9.39 6.84 -10.81
CA ASP A 206 8.54 6.16 -11.78
C ASP A 206 7.46 5.38 -11.02
N ILE A 207 6.21 5.56 -11.40
CA ILE A 207 5.07 4.81 -10.89
C ILE A 207 4.66 3.80 -11.95
N PHE A 208 4.51 2.55 -11.53
CA PHE A 208 4.28 1.38 -12.38
C PHE A 208 2.88 0.84 -12.18
N LEU A 209 2.22 0.48 -13.28
CA LEU A 209 1.05 -0.40 -13.28
C LEU A 209 1.52 -1.82 -13.64
N TYR A 210 1.29 -2.75 -12.74
CA TYR A 210 1.47 -4.18 -12.98
C TYR A 210 0.11 -4.87 -13.10
N GLU A 211 0.06 -5.94 -13.89
CA GLU A 211 -1.08 -6.85 -13.95
C GLU A 211 -0.67 -8.29 -13.67
N TYR A 212 -1.63 -9.08 -13.19
CA TYR A 212 -1.52 -10.53 -13.10
C TYR A 212 -2.78 -11.17 -13.67
N ARG A 213 -2.62 -12.25 -14.47
CA ARG A 213 -3.71 -13.03 -15.04
C ARG A 213 -3.67 -14.44 -14.50
N PHE A 214 -4.79 -14.90 -13.94
CA PHE A 214 -4.95 -16.22 -13.35
C PHE A 214 -5.25 -17.29 -14.41
#